data_61e12728afffbeaa203edd8545302ac1
#
_entry.id   61e12728afffbeaa203edd8545302ac1
#
_cell.length_a   1.000
_cell.length_b   1.000
_cell.length_c   1.000
_cell.angle_alpha   90.00
_cell.angle_beta   90.00
_cell.angle_gamma   90.00
#
_symmetry.space_group_name_H-M   'P 1'
#
loop_
_entity.id
_entity.type
_entity.pdbx_description
1 polymer ?
#
loop_
_entity_poly.entity_id
_entity_poly.type
_entity_poly.pdbx_seq_one_letter_code
_entity_poly.pdbx_strand_id
1 'polypeptide(L)'
;MIGQWRLSPKISGCFLALAALLLSPVVGEHLRAAAAPTLAQLIEGAKKEGTLKGQWGPGAFGGSIGFAEIMAGMNKKYGLNLKGQFTPGPDMQRLMLRIAQEAAAGQPASTDVYLGNSQAILDAMQADVLKPMDWPSILPRPLPSEPGFDPIAPRGVAIAFATAVVGILYNTDLVKGEDIPRRLEHVLKPKWKGKIASTPYAAGMRELAMPGMLGRKYIIGFTKKLSQHIGGLVRCGESERFTSGEFLMMVLTCGGSDAIVLRKTGAPIDHTVVEEGTVLHMRYGGIPKNSQSPNAGALLTAYLHTPEGQATLWKHDGLDLHIYPESNMKKDVEKVRKSGGKVALNTPQWLASLKDYQETQKELEKILREGGVK
;
A
#
# COMPACT_ATOMS: atom_id res chain seq x y z
N MET A 1 -74.17 4.67 -6.77
CA MET A 1 -74.99 4.96 -5.59
C MET A 1 -74.06 5.70 -4.61
N ILE A 2 -73.85 6.99 -4.68
CA ILE A 2 -74.61 8.12 -4.09
C ILE A 2 -74.87 7.88 -2.60
N GLY A 3 -74.23 8.65 -1.79
CA GLY A 3 -74.45 8.78 -0.36
C GLY A 3 -73.60 9.88 0.25
N GLN A 4 -73.96 11.14 -0.07
CA GLN A 4 -73.55 12.34 0.68
C GLN A 4 -74.25 12.38 2.01
N TRP A 5 -73.65 12.78 3.10
CA TRP A 5 -74.30 13.42 4.23
C TRP A 5 -73.50 14.63 4.73
N ARG A 6 -74.29 15.64 4.98
CA ARG A 6 -74.02 17.06 5.14
C ARG A 6 -73.47 17.46 6.52
N LEU A 7 -72.80 18.61 6.49
CA LEU A 7 -72.43 19.55 7.57
C LEU A 7 -73.55 19.87 8.59
N SER A 8 -73.15 20.14 9.81
CA SER A 8 -73.75 21.26 10.55
C SER A 8 -72.84 21.75 11.70
N PRO A 9 -72.77 23.06 11.99
CA PRO A 9 -71.86 23.69 12.92
C PRO A 9 -72.57 24.17 14.22
N LYS A 10 -71.81 24.52 15.22
CA LYS A 10 -72.06 25.47 16.32
C LYS A 10 -71.15 25.17 17.51
N ILE A 11 -70.55 25.97 18.32
CA ILE A 11 -70.61 27.39 18.70
C ILE A 11 -69.39 27.63 19.62
N SER A 12 -68.76 28.77 19.47
CA SER A 12 -68.06 29.67 20.40
C SER A 12 -67.82 29.22 21.85
N GLY A 13 -66.55 29.46 22.29
CA GLY A 13 -66.16 29.59 23.66
C GLY A 13 -64.74 30.15 23.76
N CYS A 14 -64.61 31.48 23.90
CA CYS A 14 -63.36 32.17 24.23
C CYS A 14 -62.88 31.74 25.62
N PHE A 15 -61.63 31.26 25.68
CA PHE A 15 -60.82 31.36 26.88
C PHE A 15 -59.42 31.82 26.50
N LEU A 16 -59.14 33.07 26.87
CA LEU A 16 -57.78 33.63 26.88
C LEU A 16 -56.97 32.91 27.99
N ALA A 17 -56.03 32.11 27.58
CA ALA A 17 -55.00 31.61 28.49
C ALA A 17 -53.65 32.25 28.09
N LEU A 18 -53.16 33.15 28.93
CA LEU A 18 -51.82 33.72 28.90
C LEU A 18 -50.81 32.60 29.04
N ALA A 19 -50.12 32.22 27.96
CA ALA A 19 -48.96 31.35 28.00
C ALA A 19 -47.72 32.21 28.15
N ALA A 20 -47.17 32.21 29.34
CA ALA A 20 -45.83 32.79 29.61
C ALA A 20 -44.78 31.89 28.90
N LEU A 21 -44.22 32.40 27.82
CA LEU A 21 -43.03 31.79 27.17
C LEU A 21 -41.84 31.90 28.13
N LEU A 22 -41.51 30.81 28.82
CA LEU A 22 -40.20 30.60 29.44
C LEU A 22 -39.18 30.38 28.33
N LEU A 23 -38.46 31.41 27.96
CA LEU A 23 -37.23 31.33 27.15
C LEU A 23 -36.17 30.62 28.01
N SER A 24 -36.10 29.30 27.87
CA SER A 24 -34.93 28.56 28.33
C SER A 24 -33.78 28.86 27.34
N PRO A 25 -32.61 29.31 27.80
CA PRO A 25 -31.46 29.38 26.95
C PRO A 25 -31.10 27.96 26.55
N VAL A 26 -31.28 27.60 25.26
CA VAL A 26 -30.65 26.44 24.66
C VAL A 26 -29.16 26.73 24.68
N VAL A 27 -28.48 26.24 25.71
CA VAL A 27 -27.02 26.17 25.75
C VAL A 27 -26.68 25.18 24.64
N GLY A 28 -26.30 25.73 23.49
CA GLY A 28 -25.74 24.94 22.41
C GLY A 28 -24.47 24.26 22.93
N GLU A 29 -24.58 23.00 23.32
CA GLU A 29 -23.42 22.14 23.41
C GLU A 29 -22.82 22.07 21.99
N HIS A 30 -21.88 22.96 21.73
CA HIS A 30 -20.95 22.76 20.63
C HIS A 30 -20.30 21.41 20.90
N LEU A 31 -20.72 20.38 20.16
CA LEU A 31 -19.98 19.15 20.02
C LEU A 31 -18.55 19.54 19.58
N ARG A 32 -17.66 19.76 20.54
CA ARG A 32 -16.24 19.85 20.27
C ARG A 32 -15.89 18.51 19.63
N ALA A 33 -15.61 18.53 18.33
CA ALA A 33 -14.96 17.42 17.70
C ALA A 33 -13.78 17.02 18.60
N ALA A 34 -13.79 15.77 19.09
CA ALA A 34 -12.74 15.29 19.97
C ALA A 34 -11.41 15.54 19.27
N ALA A 35 -10.51 16.26 19.93
CA ALA A 35 -9.19 16.55 19.36
C ALA A 35 -8.53 15.21 18.98
N ALA A 36 -7.89 15.16 17.82
CA ALA A 36 -7.17 13.97 17.39
C ALA A 36 -6.14 13.56 18.47
N PRO A 37 -5.96 12.24 18.71
CA PRO A 37 -5.05 11.78 19.75
C PRO A 37 -3.62 12.19 19.43
N THR A 38 -2.88 12.61 20.41
CA THR A 38 -1.44 12.85 20.32
C THR A 38 -0.65 11.54 20.44
N LEU A 39 0.62 11.54 20.03
CA LEU A 39 1.51 10.38 20.22
C LEU A 39 1.56 9.91 21.68
N ALA A 40 1.60 10.83 22.64
CA ALA A 40 1.58 10.52 24.07
C ALA A 40 0.29 9.79 24.48
N GLN A 41 -0.86 10.22 23.99
CA GLN A 41 -2.15 9.57 24.25
C GLN A 41 -2.22 8.17 23.62
N LEU A 42 -1.65 7.97 22.42
CA LEU A 42 -1.55 6.63 21.83
C LEU A 42 -0.67 5.69 22.66
N ILE A 43 0.46 6.17 23.18
CA ILE A 43 1.35 5.40 24.05
C ILE A 43 0.59 4.93 25.30
N GLU A 44 -0.13 5.84 25.96
CA GLU A 44 -0.93 5.49 27.16
C GLU A 44 -2.12 4.56 26.82
N GLY A 45 -2.75 4.74 25.66
CA GLY A 45 -3.79 3.85 25.15
C GLY A 45 -3.23 2.45 24.89
N ALA A 46 -2.12 2.33 24.20
CA ALA A 46 -1.45 1.08 23.91
C ALA A 46 -1.01 0.32 25.19
N LYS A 47 -0.51 1.05 26.20
CA LYS A 47 -0.22 0.43 27.53
C LYS A 47 -1.44 -0.25 28.13
N LYS A 48 -2.61 0.38 28.04
CA LYS A 48 -3.88 -0.18 28.56
C LYS A 48 -4.35 -1.39 27.74
N GLU A 49 -4.16 -1.35 26.41
CA GLU A 49 -4.48 -2.46 25.50
C GLU A 49 -3.59 -3.69 25.77
N GLY A 50 -2.32 -3.50 26.07
CA GLY A 50 -1.36 -4.53 26.49
C GLY A 50 -0.97 -5.55 25.45
N THR A 51 -1.66 -5.59 24.30
CA THR A 51 -1.44 -6.56 23.21
C THR A 51 -1.49 -5.89 21.86
N LEU A 52 -0.90 -6.54 20.84
CA LEU A 52 -1.04 -6.18 19.44
C LEU A 52 -1.06 -7.43 18.58
N LYS A 53 -2.10 -7.58 17.77
CA LYS A 53 -2.22 -8.62 16.75
C LYS A 53 -1.73 -8.10 15.41
N GLY A 54 -0.74 -8.77 14.81
CA GLY A 54 -0.25 -8.52 13.47
C GLY A 54 -0.56 -9.68 12.53
N GLN A 55 -1.04 -9.38 11.32
CA GLN A 55 -1.27 -10.40 10.30
C GLN A 55 -0.91 -9.86 8.92
N TRP A 56 -0.01 -10.58 8.23
CA TRP A 56 0.36 -10.37 6.83
C TRP A 56 1.02 -11.61 6.24
N GLY A 57 1.23 -11.63 4.94
CA GLY A 57 1.87 -12.76 4.26
C GLY A 57 3.27 -13.07 4.81
N PRO A 58 3.65 -14.34 4.92
CA PRO A 58 4.92 -14.76 5.57
C PRO A 58 6.17 -14.19 4.89
N GLY A 59 6.09 -13.86 3.60
CA GLY A 59 7.18 -13.23 2.84
C GLY A 59 7.20 -11.70 2.88
N ALA A 60 6.26 -11.04 3.58
CA ALA A 60 6.22 -9.59 3.69
C ALA A 60 6.77 -9.13 5.04
N PHE A 61 7.50 -8.01 5.05
CA PHE A 61 8.01 -7.33 6.26
C PHE A 61 8.77 -8.27 7.20
N GLY A 62 9.43 -9.31 6.67
CA GLY A 62 10.17 -10.31 7.43
C GLY A 62 9.30 -11.34 8.17
N GLY A 63 8.00 -11.41 7.89
CA GLY A 63 7.08 -12.36 8.53
C GLY A 63 7.07 -12.25 10.05
N SER A 64 7.10 -13.40 10.74
CA SER A 64 7.09 -13.47 12.21
C SER A 64 8.37 -12.88 12.83
N ILE A 65 9.52 -13.05 12.19
CA ILE A 65 10.82 -12.53 12.66
C ILE A 65 10.83 -10.99 12.59
N GLY A 66 10.40 -10.43 11.45
CA GLY A 66 10.28 -8.99 11.28
C GLY A 66 9.27 -8.38 12.25
N PHE A 67 8.12 -9.02 12.45
CA PHE A 67 7.14 -8.59 13.44
C PHE A 67 7.73 -8.55 14.85
N ALA A 68 8.44 -9.60 15.28
CA ALA A 68 9.05 -9.64 16.60
C ALA A 68 10.07 -8.52 16.80
N GLU A 69 10.88 -8.20 15.76
CA GLU A 69 11.87 -7.12 15.83
C GLU A 69 11.19 -5.72 15.84
N ILE A 70 10.15 -5.52 15.04
CA ILE A 70 9.34 -4.30 15.08
C ILE A 70 8.74 -4.09 16.47
N MET A 71 8.14 -5.14 17.06
CA MET A 71 7.57 -5.11 18.42
C MET A 71 8.60 -4.77 19.48
N ALA A 72 9.77 -5.42 19.42
CA ALA A 72 10.87 -5.15 20.37
C ALA A 72 11.35 -3.70 20.27
N GLY A 73 11.55 -3.21 19.05
CA GLY A 73 11.98 -1.83 18.79
C GLY A 73 10.95 -0.80 19.26
N MET A 74 9.67 -1.03 18.97
CA MET A 74 8.56 -0.18 19.41
C MET A 74 8.43 -0.17 20.95
N ASN A 75 8.46 -1.34 21.58
CA ASN A 75 8.42 -1.46 23.05
C ASN A 75 9.58 -0.71 23.70
N LYS A 76 10.80 -0.88 23.19
CA LYS A 76 11.99 -0.16 23.69
C LYS A 76 11.86 1.35 23.52
N LYS A 77 11.45 1.81 22.34
CA LYS A 77 11.38 3.24 22.01
C LYS A 77 10.36 3.99 22.85
N TYR A 78 9.21 3.38 23.12
CA TYR A 78 8.09 4.03 23.82
C TYR A 78 7.91 3.56 25.27
N GLY A 79 8.85 2.77 25.81
CA GLY A 79 8.77 2.30 27.20
C GLY A 79 7.55 1.40 27.46
N LEU A 80 7.24 0.51 26.51
CA LEU A 80 6.09 -0.39 26.55
C LEU A 80 6.50 -1.84 26.82
N ASN A 81 5.51 -2.65 27.18
CA ASN A 81 5.66 -4.11 27.31
C ASN A 81 4.47 -4.81 26.64
N LEU A 82 4.18 -4.43 25.38
CA LEU A 82 3.10 -5.03 24.60
C LEU A 82 3.45 -6.46 24.22
N LYS A 83 2.47 -7.35 24.35
CA LYS A 83 2.56 -8.72 23.85
C LYS A 83 2.14 -8.76 22.37
N GLY A 84 3.08 -9.04 21.49
CA GLY A 84 2.81 -9.22 20.07
C GLY A 84 2.27 -10.62 19.76
N GLN A 85 1.22 -10.70 18.95
CA GLN A 85 0.66 -11.95 18.42
C GLN A 85 0.70 -11.89 16.90
N PHE A 86 1.58 -12.66 16.27
CA PHE A 86 1.66 -12.75 14.83
C PHE A 86 0.99 -14.00 14.30
N THR A 87 0.12 -13.83 13.31
CA THR A 87 -0.48 -14.94 12.56
C THR A 87 -0.13 -14.79 11.09
N PRO A 88 0.54 -15.76 10.44
CA PRO A 88 0.75 -15.72 9.00
C PRO A 88 -0.58 -15.54 8.27
N GLY A 89 -0.65 -14.53 7.43
CA GLY A 89 -1.88 -14.15 6.73
C GLY A 89 -1.83 -14.46 5.24
N PRO A 90 -2.94 -14.24 4.54
CA PRO A 90 -2.98 -14.26 3.09
C PRO A 90 -2.25 -13.06 2.48
N ASP A 91 -2.30 -12.92 1.16
CA ASP A 91 -1.87 -11.70 0.48
C ASP A 91 -2.69 -10.47 0.95
N MET A 92 -2.15 -9.28 0.63
CA MET A 92 -2.70 -8.00 1.11
C MET A 92 -4.16 -7.79 0.73
N GLN A 93 -4.56 -8.16 -0.50
CA GLN A 93 -5.94 -7.99 -0.96
C GLN A 93 -6.89 -8.94 -0.24
N ARG A 94 -6.53 -10.21 -0.09
CA ARG A 94 -7.36 -11.19 0.64
C ARG A 94 -7.48 -10.86 2.12
N LEU A 95 -6.42 -10.31 2.73
CA LEU A 95 -6.50 -9.85 4.12
C LEU A 95 -7.47 -8.68 4.25
N MET A 96 -7.46 -7.72 3.32
CA MET A 96 -8.40 -6.60 3.33
C MET A 96 -9.85 -7.08 3.16
N LEU A 97 -10.10 -8.03 2.24
CA LEU A 97 -11.43 -8.63 2.09
C LEU A 97 -11.89 -9.32 3.39
N ARG A 98 -11.00 -10.02 4.08
CA ARG A 98 -11.31 -10.63 5.39
C ARG A 98 -11.69 -9.58 6.42
N ILE A 99 -10.92 -8.50 6.57
CA ILE A 99 -11.23 -7.40 7.49
C ILE A 99 -12.60 -6.80 7.18
N ALA A 100 -12.94 -6.64 5.89
CA ALA A 100 -14.25 -6.14 5.48
C ALA A 100 -15.39 -7.12 5.86
N GLN A 101 -15.17 -8.42 5.69
CA GLN A 101 -16.13 -9.46 6.10
C GLN A 101 -16.31 -9.52 7.62
N GLU A 102 -15.22 -9.45 8.39
CA GLU A 102 -15.24 -9.40 9.85
C GLU A 102 -16.02 -8.17 10.35
N ALA A 103 -15.77 -7.00 9.76
CA ALA A 103 -16.49 -5.77 10.10
C ALA A 103 -17.99 -5.87 9.77
N ALA A 104 -18.35 -6.40 8.60
CA ALA A 104 -19.75 -6.59 8.20
C ALA A 104 -20.48 -7.59 9.10
N ALA A 105 -19.77 -8.60 9.64
CA ALA A 105 -20.30 -9.57 10.59
C ALA A 105 -20.31 -9.10 12.04
N GLY A 106 -19.89 -7.86 12.33
CA GLY A 106 -19.74 -7.33 13.70
C GLY A 106 -18.68 -8.05 14.54
N GLN A 107 -17.74 -8.75 13.90
CA GLN A 107 -16.66 -9.48 14.56
C GLN A 107 -15.44 -8.59 14.76
N PRO A 108 -14.61 -8.83 15.81
CA PRO A 108 -13.32 -8.18 15.95
C PRO A 108 -12.42 -8.47 14.74
N ALA A 109 -11.60 -7.48 14.36
CA ALA A 109 -10.61 -7.68 13.31
C ALA A 109 -9.57 -8.74 13.72
N SER A 110 -9.16 -9.57 12.75
CA SER A 110 -8.10 -10.58 12.95
C SER A 110 -6.70 -9.94 13.11
N THR A 111 -6.58 -8.65 12.82
CA THR A 111 -5.35 -7.86 13.00
C THR A 111 -5.68 -6.48 13.55
N ASP A 112 -4.82 -5.90 14.38
CA ASP A 112 -4.99 -4.55 14.93
C ASP A 112 -4.38 -3.46 14.04
N VAL A 113 -3.56 -3.87 13.08
CA VAL A 113 -2.98 -3.00 12.05
C VAL A 113 -3.05 -3.70 10.71
N TYR A 114 -3.53 -3.02 9.70
CA TYR A 114 -3.48 -3.47 8.31
C TYR A 114 -2.25 -2.87 7.62
N LEU A 115 -1.39 -3.74 7.06
CA LEU A 115 -0.26 -3.35 6.22
C LEU A 115 -0.53 -3.83 4.78
N GLY A 116 -0.63 -2.89 3.83
CA GLY A 116 -1.05 -3.24 2.48
C GLY A 116 -0.55 -2.30 1.39
N ASN A 117 -0.99 -2.54 0.16
CA ASN A 117 -0.68 -1.73 -1.01
C ASN A 117 -1.82 -0.74 -1.32
N SER A 118 -1.57 0.15 -2.28
CA SER A 118 -2.49 1.23 -2.66
C SER A 118 -3.85 0.73 -3.15
N GLN A 119 -3.90 -0.38 -3.89
CA GLN A 119 -5.18 -0.94 -4.35
C GLN A 119 -6.02 -1.44 -3.18
N ALA A 120 -5.41 -2.15 -2.24
CA ALA A 120 -6.13 -2.64 -1.07
C ALA A 120 -6.59 -1.50 -0.15
N ILE A 121 -5.85 -0.38 -0.08
CA ILE A 121 -6.33 0.82 0.63
C ILE A 121 -7.52 1.46 -0.10
N LEU A 122 -7.50 1.50 -1.43
CA LEU A 122 -8.66 1.97 -2.21
C LEU A 122 -9.89 1.11 -1.96
N ASP A 123 -9.74 -0.21 -1.94
CA ASP A 123 -10.80 -1.16 -1.62
C ASP A 123 -11.32 -0.97 -0.17
N ALA A 124 -10.42 -0.75 0.79
CA ALA A 124 -10.75 -0.45 2.18
C ALA A 124 -11.53 0.87 2.34
N MET A 125 -11.19 1.88 1.53
CA MET A 125 -11.91 3.16 1.50
C MET A 125 -13.34 3.00 0.98
N GLN A 126 -13.54 2.15 -0.03
CA GLN A 126 -14.85 1.84 -0.58
C GLN A 126 -15.72 1.05 0.42
N ALA A 127 -15.10 0.11 1.13
CA ALA A 127 -15.77 -0.69 2.17
C ALA A 127 -15.92 0.06 3.51
N ASP A 128 -15.30 1.23 3.66
CA ASP A 128 -15.31 2.08 4.87
C ASP A 128 -14.88 1.34 6.15
N VAL A 129 -13.84 0.50 6.08
CA VAL A 129 -13.44 -0.40 7.17
C VAL A 129 -12.18 0.04 7.94
N LEU A 130 -11.49 1.08 7.49
CA LEU A 130 -10.35 1.66 8.21
C LEU A 130 -10.73 2.95 8.94
N LYS A 131 -10.14 3.15 10.10
CA LYS A 131 -10.36 4.30 10.96
C LYS A 131 -9.60 5.52 10.43
N PRO A 132 -10.25 6.69 10.23
CA PRO A 132 -9.55 7.94 9.97
C PRO A 132 -8.65 8.33 11.15
N MET A 133 -7.42 8.76 10.84
CA MET A 133 -6.41 9.20 11.81
C MET A 133 -5.81 10.53 11.36
N ASP A 134 -5.49 11.38 12.33
CA ASP A 134 -4.62 12.55 12.10
C ASP A 134 -3.15 12.11 12.24
N TRP A 135 -2.62 11.53 11.15
CA TRP A 135 -1.27 10.98 11.14
C TRP A 135 -0.19 11.99 11.52
N PRO A 136 -0.22 13.26 11.05
CA PRO A 136 0.79 14.24 11.43
C PRO A 136 0.91 14.46 12.94
N SER A 137 -0.19 14.40 13.70
CA SER A 137 -0.18 14.63 15.15
C SER A 137 0.43 13.47 15.96
N ILE A 138 0.53 12.28 15.36
CA ILE A 138 1.00 11.05 16.03
C ILE A 138 2.34 10.54 15.50
N LEU A 139 2.85 11.11 14.41
CA LEU A 139 4.16 10.71 13.88
C LEU A 139 5.30 11.16 14.79
N PRO A 140 6.35 10.34 14.94
CA PRO A 140 7.52 10.68 15.76
C PRO A 140 8.44 11.73 15.11
N ARG A 141 8.24 12.02 13.84
CA ARG A 141 8.96 13.04 13.05
C ARG A 141 8.11 13.56 11.91
N PRO A 142 8.38 14.79 11.42
CA PRO A 142 7.69 15.34 10.26
C PRO A 142 7.90 14.49 9.00
N LEU A 143 6.89 14.47 8.13
CA LEU A 143 7.00 13.90 6.79
C LEU A 143 7.74 14.92 5.90
N PRO A 144 8.82 14.51 5.23
CA PRO A 144 9.42 15.35 4.19
C PRO A 144 8.44 15.60 3.05
N SER A 145 8.45 16.84 2.55
CA SER A 145 7.65 17.20 1.37
C SER A 145 8.26 16.60 0.11
N GLU A 146 7.41 16.03 -0.74
CA GLU A 146 7.78 15.59 -2.08
C GLU A 146 6.73 16.07 -3.10
N PRO A 147 7.11 16.78 -4.17
CA PRO A 147 6.17 17.27 -5.16
C PRO A 147 5.34 16.14 -5.78
N GLY A 148 4.01 16.30 -5.76
CA GLY A 148 3.08 15.32 -6.33
C GLY A 148 2.87 14.04 -5.49
N PHE A 149 3.43 13.96 -4.29
CA PHE A 149 3.25 12.84 -3.37
C PHE A 149 2.64 13.28 -2.04
N ASP A 150 1.45 12.77 -1.75
CA ASP A 150 0.89 12.80 -0.40
C ASP A 150 0.97 11.38 0.18
N PRO A 151 1.77 11.17 1.23
CA PRO A 151 1.86 9.86 1.86
C PRO A 151 0.59 9.46 2.61
N ILE A 152 -0.31 10.41 2.89
CA ILE A 152 -1.56 10.16 3.60
C ILE A 152 -2.66 9.83 2.59
N ALA A 153 -3.30 8.67 2.75
CA ALA A 153 -4.44 8.29 1.95
C ALA A 153 -5.65 9.21 2.23
N PRO A 154 -6.56 9.42 1.27
CA PRO A 154 -7.74 10.26 1.47
C PRO A 154 -8.49 9.94 2.75
N ARG A 155 -9.05 10.94 3.39
CA ARG A 155 -9.72 10.86 4.71
C ARG A 155 -8.81 10.41 5.88
N GLY A 156 -7.48 10.35 5.69
CA GLY A 156 -6.55 9.92 6.73
C GLY A 156 -6.65 8.43 7.12
N VAL A 157 -7.27 7.57 6.29
CA VAL A 157 -7.51 6.17 6.65
C VAL A 157 -6.26 5.29 6.71
N ALA A 158 -5.18 5.75 6.06
CA ALA A 158 -3.90 5.06 6.06
C ALA A 158 -2.76 6.04 5.75
N ILE A 159 -1.53 5.62 6.03
CA ILE A 159 -0.32 6.37 5.71
C ILE A 159 0.73 5.46 5.06
N ALA A 160 1.43 5.97 4.03
CA ALA A 160 2.52 5.26 3.38
C ALA A 160 3.76 5.20 4.27
N PHE A 161 4.25 4.02 4.57
CA PHE A 161 5.43 3.81 5.42
C PHE A 161 6.63 3.21 4.67
N ALA A 162 6.44 2.68 3.47
CA ALA A 162 7.51 2.14 2.65
C ALA A 162 7.19 2.20 1.16
N THR A 163 8.24 2.11 0.34
CA THR A 163 8.21 2.18 -1.11
C THR A 163 8.93 0.97 -1.68
N ALA A 164 8.35 0.34 -2.70
CA ALA A 164 9.00 -0.64 -3.56
C ALA A 164 9.18 -0.03 -4.95
N VAL A 165 10.41 -0.02 -5.47
CA VAL A 165 10.74 0.55 -6.78
C VAL A 165 10.71 -0.55 -7.84
N VAL A 166 9.84 -0.42 -8.82
CA VAL A 166 9.73 -1.37 -9.94
C VAL A 166 10.93 -1.26 -10.86
N GLY A 167 11.48 -2.41 -11.26
CA GLY A 167 12.61 -2.46 -12.17
C GLY A 167 12.81 -3.85 -12.73
N ILE A 168 14.05 -4.18 -13.05
CA ILE A 168 14.46 -5.47 -13.61
C ILE A 168 15.35 -6.16 -12.61
N LEU A 169 14.97 -7.37 -12.19
CA LEU A 169 15.81 -8.27 -11.40
C LEU A 169 16.70 -9.04 -12.36
N TYR A 170 17.97 -9.26 -12.02
CA TYR A 170 18.90 -9.99 -12.86
C TYR A 170 19.90 -10.83 -12.04
N ASN A 171 20.37 -11.93 -12.66
CA ASN A 171 21.43 -12.77 -12.08
C ASN A 171 22.80 -12.11 -12.32
N THR A 172 23.52 -11.80 -11.24
CA THR A 172 24.81 -11.06 -11.29
C THR A 172 25.99 -11.88 -11.81
N ASP A 173 25.89 -13.20 -11.82
CA ASP A 173 26.93 -14.06 -12.40
C ASP A 173 26.86 -14.12 -13.92
N LEU A 174 25.63 -13.99 -14.46
CA LEU A 174 25.33 -14.22 -15.87
C LEU A 174 25.05 -12.92 -16.65
N VAL A 175 24.69 -11.82 -15.96
CA VAL A 175 24.41 -10.52 -16.58
C VAL A 175 25.33 -9.46 -15.95
N LYS A 176 26.31 -9.00 -16.72
CA LYS A 176 27.39 -8.13 -16.22
C LYS A 176 27.65 -6.93 -17.15
N GLY A 177 28.18 -5.85 -16.57
CA GLY A 177 28.67 -4.68 -17.31
C GLY A 177 27.58 -4.05 -18.20
N GLU A 178 27.84 -3.94 -19.49
CA GLU A 178 26.92 -3.34 -20.46
C GLU A 178 25.66 -4.18 -20.75
N ASP A 179 25.61 -5.41 -20.28
CA ASP A 179 24.49 -6.31 -20.40
C ASP A 179 23.39 -6.04 -19.37
N ILE A 180 23.75 -5.34 -18.27
CA ILE A 180 22.77 -4.89 -17.30
C ILE A 180 21.79 -3.91 -17.97
N PRO A 181 20.49 -4.24 -18.01
CA PRO A 181 19.53 -3.44 -18.77
C PRO A 181 19.33 -2.07 -18.11
N ARG A 182 19.52 -1.01 -18.92
CA ARG A 182 19.23 0.37 -18.51
C ARG A 182 17.94 0.91 -19.14
N ARG A 183 17.45 0.24 -20.17
CA ARG A 183 16.24 0.60 -20.92
C ARG A 183 15.39 -0.63 -21.17
N LEU A 184 14.08 -0.43 -21.32
CA LEU A 184 13.16 -1.55 -21.60
C LEU A 184 13.56 -2.33 -22.86
N GLU A 185 14.01 -1.64 -23.90
CA GLU A 185 14.41 -2.30 -25.15
C GLU A 185 15.67 -3.17 -25.03
N HIS A 186 16.52 -2.94 -24.01
CA HIS A 186 17.74 -3.77 -23.82
C HIS A 186 17.43 -5.22 -23.53
N VAL A 187 16.25 -5.52 -22.95
CA VAL A 187 15.84 -6.93 -22.68
C VAL A 187 15.36 -7.64 -23.94
N LEU A 188 15.14 -6.93 -25.06
CA LEU A 188 14.71 -7.50 -26.34
C LEU A 188 15.88 -7.88 -27.26
N LYS A 189 17.14 -7.74 -26.81
CA LYS A 189 18.31 -8.19 -27.60
C LYS A 189 18.21 -9.68 -27.88
N PRO A 190 18.54 -10.14 -29.12
CA PRO A 190 18.38 -11.55 -29.52
C PRO A 190 18.99 -12.56 -28.58
N LYS A 191 20.11 -12.25 -27.94
CA LYS A 191 20.80 -13.12 -26.98
C LYS A 191 19.99 -13.49 -25.74
N TRP A 192 18.94 -12.72 -25.42
CA TRP A 192 18.07 -12.92 -24.26
C TRP A 192 16.82 -13.77 -24.58
N LYS A 193 16.56 -14.05 -25.86
CA LYS A 193 15.36 -14.78 -26.26
C LYS A 193 15.26 -16.14 -25.58
N GLY A 194 14.15 -16.40 -24.91
CA GLY A 194 13.87 -17.62 -24.15
C GLY A 194 14.58 -17.69 -22.79
N LYS A 195 15.43 -16.71 -22.43
CA LYS A 195 16.26 -16.73 -21.21
C LYS A 195 15.80 -15.72 -20.16
N ILE A 196 14.75 -14.98 -20.41
CA ILE A 196 14.22 -13.97 -19.48
C ILE A 196 12.76 -14.27 -19.18
N ALA A 197 12.26 -13.76 -18.09
CA ALA A 197 10.88 -13.93 -17.66
C ALA A 197 10.20 -12.58 -17.38
N SER A 198 8.88 -12.58 -17.24
CA SER A 198 8.09 -11.47 -16.74
C SER A 198 7.00 -11.98 -15.79
N THR A 199 6.20 -11.08 -15.20
CA THR A 199 5.11 -11.48 -14.30
C THR A 199 3.82 -11.81 -15.06
N PRO A 200 3.00 -12.77 -14.59
CA PRO A 200 1.74 -13.11 -15.25
C PRO A 200 0.67 -12.01 -15.13
N TYR A 201 0.90 -11.01 -14.28
CA TYR A 201 -0.01 -9.89 -14.00
C TYR A 201 0.52 -8.52 -14.46
N ALA A 202 1.49 -8.53 -15.39
CA ALA A 202 2.05 -7.31 -16.02
C ALA A 202 2.50 -6.25 -15.01
N ALA A 203 3.18 -6.66 -13.92
CA ALA A 203 3.65 -5.74 -12.88
C ALA A 203 4.47 -4.58 -13.49
N GLY A 204 4.19 -3.35 -13.07
CA GLY A 204 4.83 -2.13 -13.56
C GLY A 204 4.42 -1.71 -14.97
N MET A 205 4.08 -2.66 -15.86
CA MET A 205 3.68 -2.33 -17.25
C MET A 205 2.38 -1.54 -17.29
N ARG A 206 1.39 -1.95 -16.50
CA ARG A 206 0.08 -1.29 -16.44
C ARG A 206 0.20 0.16 -15.99
N GLU A 207 1.02 0.43 -14.99
CA GLU A 207 1.28 1.77 -14.48
C GLU A 207 2.07 2.61 -15.50
N LEU A 208 3.09 2.03 -16.12
CA LEU A 208 3.87 2.70 -17.17
C LEU A 208 3.03 2.98 -18.44
N ALA A 209 1.94 2.24 -18.67
CA ALA A 209 1.01 2.47 -19.78
C ALA A 209 0.08 3.68 -19.55
N MET A 210 -0.04 4.19 -18.31
CA MET A 210 -1.01 5.23 -17.97
C MET A 210 -0.64 6.61 -18.54
N PRO A 211 -1.63 7.53 -18.66
CA PRO A 211 -1.39 8.91 -19.05
C PRO A 211 -0.32 9.58 -18.17
N GLY A 212 0.53 10.40 -18.79
CA GLY A 212 1.65 11.03 -18.10
C GLY A 212 2.91 10.16 -17.98
N MET A 213 2.78 8.82 -18.14
CA MET A 213 3.89 7.87 -18.16
C MET A 213 4.34 7.58 -19.61
N LEU A 214 4.77 6.37 -19.90
CA LEU A 214 5.25 6.00 -21.26
C LEU A 214 4.11 5.85 -22.27
N GLY A 215 2.89 5.65 -21.79
CA GLY A 215 1.68 5.60 -22.58
C GLY A 215 1.29 4.21 -23.09
N ARG A 216 -0.02 3.99 -23.23
CA ARG A 216 -0.62 2.69 -23.57
C ARG A 216 -0.07 2.10 -24.86
N LYS A 217 -0.01 2.90 -25.93
CA LYS A 217 0.47 2.44 -27.25
C LYS A 217 1.90 1.89 -27.21
N TYR A 218 2.80 2.60 -26.52
CA TYR A 218 4.20 2.18 -26.37
C TYR A 218 4.30 0.88 -25.57
N ILE A 219 3.68 0.83 -24.40
CA ILE A 219 3.76 -0.33 -23.51
C ILE A 219 3.09 -1.56 -24.12
N ILE A 220 1.94 -1.44 -24.79
CA ILE A 220 1.33 -2.57 -25.51
C ILE A 220 2.28 -3.09 -26.60
N GLY A 221 2.88 -2.20 -27.38
CA GLY A 221 3.87 -2.56 -28.40
C GLY A 221 5.09 -3.28 -27.82
N PHE A 222 5.63 -2.78 -26.72
CA PHE A 222 6.71 -3.41 -25.97
C PHE A 222 6.30 -4.78 -25.45
N THR A 223 5.13 -4.90 -24.79
CA THR A 223 4.63 -6.14 -24.21
C THR A 223 4.41 -7.23 -25.26
N LYS A 224 3.92 -6.88 -26.47
CA LYS A 224 3.81 -7.80 -27.60
C LYS A 224 5.17 -8.37 -28.04
N LYS A 225 6.21 -7.52 -28.12
CA LYS A 225 7.57 -7.98 -28.43
C LYS A 225 8.13 -8.85 -27.29
N LEU A 226 7.93 -8.41 -26.04
CA LEU A 226 8.40 -9.12 -24.85
C LEU A 226 7.76 -10.50 -24.72
N SER A 227 6.46 -10.63 -24.97
CA SER A 227 5.74 -11.90 -24.86
C SER A 227 6.25 -12.98 -25.82
N GLN A 228 6.82 -12.58 -26.97
CA GLN A 228 7.48 -13.48 -27.94
C GLN A 228 8.95 -13.73 -27.61
N HIS A 229 9.47 -13.05 -26.58
CA HIS A 229 10.88 -13.05 -26.23
C HIS A 229 11.18 -13.77 -24.91
N ILE A 230 10.23 -13.74 -23.98
CA ILE A 230 10.35 -14.41 -22.68
C ILE A 230 10.30 -15.93 -22.80
N GLY A 231 10.99 -16.63 -21.89
CA GLY A 231 10.93 -18.09 -21.72
C GLY A 231 9.90 -18.53 -20.69
N GLY A 232 9.34 -17.59 -19.91
CA GLY A 232 8.38 -17.94 -18.87
C GLY A 232 7.70 -16.76 -18.20
N LEU A 233 6.62 -17.07 -17.47
CA LEU A 233 5.96 -16.16 -16.53
C LEU A 233 6.22 -16.64 -15.11
N VAL A 234 6.77 -15.77 -14.27
CA VAL A 234 7.20 -16.06 -12.90
C VAL A 234 6.55 -15.09 -11.95
N ARG A 235 6.06 -15.57 -10.83
CA ARG A 235 5.45 -14.70 -9.80
C ARG A 235 6.53 -13.96 -9.02
N CYS A 236 6.20 -12.77 -8.51
CA CYS A 236 7.06 -12.09 -7.56
C CYS A 236 7.22 -12.95 -6.31
N GLY A 237 8.46 -13.05 -5.79
CA GLY A 237 8.82 -13.94 -4.70
C GLY A 237 9.34 -15.32 -5.12
N GLU A 238 9.15 -15.75 -6.38
CA GLU A 238 9.72 -17.00 -6.91
C GLU A 238 11.15 -16.75 -7.42
N SER A 239 12.03 -16.34 -6.53
CA SER A 239 13.38 -15.85 -6.87
C SER A 239 14.38 -16.96 -7.18
N GLU A 240 14.09 -18.22 -6.81
CA GLU A 240 14.96 -19.38 -7.01
C GLU A 240 15.26 -19.62 -8.50
N ARG A 241 14.30 -19.35 -9.38
CA ARG A 241 14.45 -19.52 -10.83
C ARG A 241 15.47 -18.52 -11.44
N PHE A 242 15.72 -17.41 -10.75
CA PHE A 242 16.72 -16.41 -11.15
C PHE A 242 18.07 -16.66 -10.49
N THR A 243 18.08 -17.06 -9.22
CA THR A 243 19.33 -17.39 -8.50
C THR A 243 19.98 -18.66 -9.06
N SER A 244 19.19 -19.63 -9.53
CA SER A 244 19.69 -20.85 -10.22
C SER A 244 20.19 -20.60 -11.65
N GLY A 245 19.87 -19.43 -12.24
CA GLY A 245 20.20 -19.13 -13.63
C GLY A 245 19.24 -19.73 -14.68
N GLU A 246 18.09 -20.28 -14.26
CA GLU A 246 17.06 -20.72 -15.20
C GLU A 246 16.58 -19.54 -16.06
N PHE A 247 16.31 -18.40 -15.41
CA PHE A 247 16.12 -17.13 -16.09
C PHE A 247 17.19 -16.13 -15.67
N LEU A 248 17.68 -15.37 -16.62
CA LEU A 248 18.73 -14.39 -16.40
C LEU A 248 18.19 -13.04 -15.86
N MET A 249 16.94 -12.72 -16.21
CA MET A 249 16.28 -11.47 -15.83
C MET A 249 14.78 -11.68 -15.64
N MET A 250 14.20 -10.90 -14.70
CA MET A 250 12.76 -10.70 -14.57
C MET A 250 12.42 -9.26 -14.97
N VAL A 251 11.71 -9.12 -16.08
CA VAL A 251 11.38 -7.82 -16.66
C VAL A 251 10.16 -7.23 -15.97
N LEU A 252 10.37 -6.12 -15.29
CA LEU A 252 9.41 -5.40 -14.46
C LEU A 252 8.83 -6.27 -13.33
N THR A 253 9.51 -6.20 -12.20
CA THR A 253 9.14 -6.90 -10.95
C THR A 253 8.05 -6.14 -10.19
N CYS A 254 7.59 -6.71 -9.09
CA CYS A 254 6.72 -6.02 -8.11
C CYS A 254 7.48 -4.99 -7.26
N GLY A 255 8.78 -4.91 -7.41
CA GLY A 255 9.77 -4.10 -6.70
C GLY A 255 11.09 -4.86 -6.60
N GLY A 256 12.16 -4.15 -6.29
CA GLY A 256 13.50 -4.74 -6.14
C GLY A 256 13.73 -5.46 -4.80
N SER A 257 12.75 -5.50 -3.93
CA SER A 257 12.90 -5.95 -2.54
C SER A 257 13.46 -7.38 -2.41
N ASP A 258 12.94 -8.31 -3.20
CA ASP A 258 13.41 -9.71 -3.17
C ASP A 258 14.91 -9.82 -3.49
N ALA A 259 15.37 -9.10 -4.52
CA ALA A 259 16.80 -9.06 -4.88
C ALA A 259 17.65 -8.47 -3.75
N ILE A 260 17.17 -7.40 -3.10
CA ILE A 260 17.88 -6.73 -2.02
C ILE A 260 18.06 -7.66 -0.82
N VAL A 261 17.02 -8.39 -0.43
CA VAL A 261 17.06 -9.33 0.71
C VAL A 261 17.95 -10.53 0.38
N LEU A 262 17.77 -11.15 -0.78
CA LEU A 262 18.53 -12.34 -1.18
C LEU A 262 20.01 -12.04 -1.39
N ARG A 263 20.37 -10.88 -1.96
CA ARG A 263 21.77 -10.47 -2.10
C ARG A 263 22.48 -10.35 -0.75
N LYS A 264 21.79 -9.93 0.31
CA LYS A 264 22.37 -9.91 1.67
C LYS A 264 22.75 -11.30 2.19
N THR A 265 22.10 -12.37 1.66
CA THR A 265 22.44 -13.76 1.99
C THR A 265 23.43 -14.40 1.02
N GLY A 266 23.99 -13.62 0.08
CA GLY A 266 25.01 -14.09 -0.88
C GLY A 266 24.42 -14.63 -2.18
N ALA A 267 23.12 -14.52 -2.43
CA ALA A 267 22.54 -14.95 -3.71
C ALA A 267 23.03 -14.08 -4.88
N PRO A 268 23.34 -14.68 -6.06
CA PRO A 268 23.84 -13.96 -7.23
C PRO A 268 22.71 -13.21 -7.95
N ILE A 269 22.08 -12.26 -7.27
CA ILE A 269 20.92 -11.53 -7.77
C ILE A 269 21.04 -10.04 -7.41
N ASP A 270 20.64 -9.17 -8.32
CA ASP A 270 20.53 -7.74 -8.07
C ASP A 270 19.33 -7.15 -8.84
N HIS A 271 19.09 -5.88 -8.64
CA HIS A 271 18.00 -5.13 -9.20
C HIS A 271 18.51 -3.86 -9.87
N THR A 272 17.90 -3.48 -11.01
CA THR A 272 18.17 -2.21 -11.69
C THR A 272 16.87 -1.57 -12.13
N VAL A 273 16.84 -0.23 -12.16
CA VAL A 273 15.74 0.56 -12.71
C VAL A 273 16.04 0.98 -14.14
N VAL A 274 15.01 1.08 -14.97
CA VAL A 274 15.15 1.56 -16.35
C VAL A 274 15.06 3.09 -16.41
N GLU A 275 15.83 3.68 -17.32
CA GLU A 275 15.99 5.13 -17.44
C GLU A 275 14.73 5.83 -17.93
N GLU A 276 13.86 5.16 -18.70
CA GLU A 276 12.63 5.73 -19.23
C GLU A 276 11.59 6.04 -18.17
N GLY A 277 11.57 5.25 -17.11
CA GLY A 277 10.64 5.44 -16.00
C GLY A 277 10.50 4.25 -15.09
N THR A 278 9.98 4.50 -13.91
CA THR A 278 9.69 3.49 -12.91
C THR A 278 8.35 3.74 -12.23
N VAL A 279 7.92 2.77 -11.44
CA VAL A 279 6.71 2.84 -10.60
C VAL A 279 7.13 2.67 -9.14
N LEU A 280 6.64 3.54 -8.30
CA LEU A 280 6.78 3.42 -6.85
C LEU A 280 5.51 2.80 -6.29
N HIS A 281 5.60 1.54 -5.91
CA HIS A 281 4.54 0.85 -5.20
C HIS A 281 4.61 1.18 -3.71
N MET A 282 3.64 1.94 -3.22
CA MET A 282 3.59 2.31 -1.80
C MET A 282 3.06 1.17 -0.93
N ARG A 283 3.58 1.11 0.30
CA ARG A 283 3.05 0.28 1.39
C ARG A 283 2.45 1.19 2.44
N TYR A 284 1.22 0.91 2.80
CA TYR A 284 0.40 1.71 3.71
C TYR A 284 0.09 0.95 4.98
N GLY A 285 0.08 1.68 6.10
CA GLY A 285 -0.46 1.22 7.38
C GLY A 285 -1.79 1.90 7.67
N GLY A 286 -2.77 1.14 8.11
CA GLY A 286 -4.10 1.63 8.51
C GLY A 286 -4.67 0.81 9.64
N ILE A 287 -5.65 1.35 10.36
CA ILE A 287 -6.22 0.74 11.56
C ILE A 287 -7.64 0.25 11.26
N PRO A 288 -7.93 -1.06 11.35
CA PRO A 288 -9.30 -1.54 11.21
C PRO A 288 -10.24 -0.90 12.23
N LYS A 289 -11.44 -0.50 11.82
CA LYS A 289 -12.44 0.11 12.71
C LYS A 289 -12.85 -0.80 13.87
N ASN A 290 -12.85 -2.10 13.63
CA ASN A 290 -13.16 -3.17 14.58
C ASN A 290 -11.92 -3.78 15.27
N SER A 291 -10.75 -3.10 15.23
CA SER A 291 -9.55 -3.48 15.97
C SER A 291 -9.81 -3.47 17.49
N GLN A 292 -9.23 -4.44 18.19
CA GLN A 292 -9.28 -4.52 19.65
C GLN A 292 -8.15 -3.72 20.34
N SER A 293 -7.06 -3.44 19.61
CA SER A 293 -5.93 -2.65 20.10
C SER A 293 -5.57 -1.54 19.11
N PRO A 294 -6.51 -0.60 18.84
CA PRO A 294 -6.33 0.44 17.81
C PRO A 294 -5.19 1.42 18.11
N ASN A 295 -4.91 1.70 19.41
CA ASN A 295 -3.79 2.57 19.78
C ASN A 295 -2.45 1.88 19.52
N ALA A 296 -2.32 0.60 19.88
CA ALA A 296 -1.11 -0.19 19.58
C ALA A 296 -0.89 -0.34 18.08
N GLY A 297 -1.95 -0.56 17.29
CA GLY A 297 -1.88 -0.59 15.83
C GLY A 297 -1.41 0.73 15.21
N ALA A 298 -1.97 1.86 15.66
CA ALA A 298 -1.56 3.19 15.22
C ALA A 298 -0.11 3.50 15.63
N LEU A 299 0.28 3.09 16.84
CA LEU A 299 1.64 3.29 17.35
C LEU A 299 2.67 2.45 16.57
N LEU A 300 2.32 1.21 16.15
CA LEU A 300 3.17 0.42 15.26
C LEU A 300 3.37 1.15 13.93
N THR A 301 2.30 1.65 13.32
CA THR A 301 2.40 2.42 12.07
C THR A 301 3.29 3.66 12.26
N ALA A 302 3.11 4.41 13.36
CA ALA A 302 3.96 5.56 13.69
C ALA A 302 5.43 5.14 13.93
N TYR A 303 5.68 4.01 14.58
CA TYR A 303 7.03 3.47 14.79
C TYR A 303 7.74 3.17 13.46
N LEU A 304 7.03 2.65 12.45
CA LEU A 304 7.60 2.40 11.13
C LEU A 304 8.12 3.67 10.45
N HIS A 305 7.71 4.88 10.89
CA HIS A 305 8.24 6.16 10.42
C HIS A 305 9.48 6.63 11.19
N THR A 306 9.90 5.92 12.23
CA THR A 306 11.18 6.24 12.91
C THR A 306 12.38 5.76 12.08
N PRO A 307 13.60 6.32 12.29
CA PRO A 307 14.80 5.78 11.64
C PRO A 307 15.02 4.28 11.94
N GLU A 308 14.73 3.85 13.17
CA GLU A 308 14.87 2.45 13.59
C GLU A 308 13.82 1.55 12.88
N GLY A 309 12.57 2.01 12.76
CA GLY A 309 11.51 1.31 12.03
C GLY A 309 11.84 1.18 10.53
N GLN A 310 12.33 2.25 9.90
CA GLN A 310 12.80 2.23 8.51
C GLN A 310 13.98 1.27 8.32
N ALA A 311 14.95 1.26 9.25
CA ALA A 311 16.07 0.32 9.20
C ALA A 311 15.62 -1.14 9.34
N THR A 312 14.63 -1.42 10.18
CA THR A 312 14.04 -2.76 10.35
C THR A 312 13.33 -3.22 9.06
N LEU A 313 12.54 -2.34 8.43
CA LEU A 313 11.91 -2.63 7.13
C LEU A 313 12.96 -2.92 6.05
N TRP A 314 14.00 -2.11 5.97
CA TRP A 314 15.11 -2.32 5.03
C TRP A 314 15.84 -3.64 5.27
N LYS A 315 16.04 -4.00 6.53
CA LYS A 315 16.72 -5.24 6.91
C LYS A 315 15.95 -6.46 6.44
N HIS A 316 14.64 -6.51 6.69
CA HIS A 316 13.81 -7.70 6.53
C HIS A 316 13.08 -7.79 5.19
N ASP A 317 12.80 -6.66 4.55
CA ASP A 317 11.99 -6.63 3.32
C ASP A 317 12.62 -5.79 2.20
N GLY A 318 13.82 -5.21 2.43
CA GLY A 318 14.49 -4.38 1.42
C GLY A 318 13.69 -3.15 1.01
N LEU A 319 12.81 -2.66 1.87
CA LEU A 319 11.94 -1.50 1.65
C LEU A 319 12.21 -0.42 2.67
N ASP A 320 12.13 0.83 2.25
CA ASP A 320 12.03 2.00 3.11
C ASP A 320 11.23 3.10 2.39
N LEU A 321 10.82 4.15 3.10
CA LEU A 321 10.05 5.23 2.49
C LEU A 321 10.96 6.23 1.82
N HIS A 322 10.90 6.32 0.50
CA HIS A 322 11.81 7.09 -0.37
C HIS A 322 11.89 8.59 -0.08
N ILE A 323 10.91 9.18 0.62
CA ILE A 323 10.93 10.62 0.94
C ILE A 323 11.91 10.97 2.07
N TYR A 324 12.30 10.00 2.91
CA TYR A 324 13.24 10.28 3.98
C TYR A 324 14.67 10.45 3.46
N PRO A 325 15.45 11.39 4.03
CA PRO A 325 16.82 11.66 3.57
C PRO A 325 17.74 10.43 3.59
N GLU A 326 17.58 9.57 4.58
CA GLU A 326 18.36 8.35 4.78
C GLU A 326 17.89 7.15 3.94
N SER A 327 16.80 7.28 3.18
CA SER A 327 16.21 6.17 2.42
C SER A 327 17.17 5.59 1.38
N ASN A 328 17.24 4.28 1.33
CA ASN A 328 17.96 3.55 0.29
C ASN A 328 17.20 3.56 -1.04
N MET A 329 15.84 3.46 -1.01
CA MET A 329 14.99 3.51 -2.19
C MET A 329 15.09 4.85 -2.93
N LYS A 330 15.40 5.94 -2.21
CA LYS A 330 15.60 7.27 -2.78
C LYS A 330 16.64 7.27 -3.90
N LYS A 331 17.68 6.48 -3.79
CA LYS A 331 18.77 6.39 -4.78
C LYS A 331 18.26 5.93 -6.16
N ASP A 332 17.38 4.93 -6.18
CA ASP A 332 16.78 4.41 -7.42
C ASP A 332 15.82 5.43 -8.04
N VAL A 333 15.02 6.09 -7.21
CA VAL A 333 14.13 7.17 -7.65
C VAL A 333 14.93 8.33 -8.28
N GLU A 334 15.99 8.78 -7.61
CA GLU A 334 16.87 9.84 -8.11
C GLU A 334 17.60 9.45 -9.40
N LYS A 335 18.01 8.19 -9.53
CA LYS A 335 18.64 7.68 -10.76
C LYS A 335 17.73 7.83 -11.96
N VAL A 336 16.44 7.44 -11.83
CA VAL A 336 15.45 7.60 -12.89
C VAL A 336 15.18 9.08 -13.18
N ARG A 337 15.03 9.92 -12.17
CA ARG A 337 14.81 11.36 -12.35
C ARG A 337 15.98 12.05 -13.04
N LYS A 338 17.21 11.72 -12.68
CA LYS A 338 18.45 12.27 -13.30
C LYS A 338 18.59 11.89 -14.77
N SER A 339 18.06 10.73 -15.20
CA SER A 339 18.02 10.35 -16.62
C SER A 339 16.86 10.99 -17.41
N GLY A 340 16.05 11.85 -16.78
CA GLY A 340 14.85 12.44 -17.38
C GLY A 340 13.67 11.48 -17.46
N GLY A 341 13.76 10.33 -16.80
CA GLY A 341 12.72 9.32 -16.77
C GLY A 341 11.52 9.72 -15.91
N LYS A 342 10.40 9.09 -16.15
CA LYS A 342 9.14 9.34 -15.46
C LYS A 342 8.99 8.44 -14.24
N VAL A 343 8.42 8.98 -13.17
CA VAL A 343 8.18 8.25 -11.92
C VAL A 343 6.69 8.25 -11.62
N ALA A 344 6.05 7.09 -11.68
CA ALA A 344 4.66 6.93 -11.28
C ALA A 344 4.58 6.67 -9.76
N LEU A 345 3.85 7.52 -9.07
CA LEU A 345 3.55 7.34 -7.64
C LEU A 345 2.24 6.56 -7.53
N ASN A 346 2.32 5.25 -7.36
CA ASN A 346 1.14 4.39 -7.23
C ASN A 346 0.50 4.59 -5.85
N THR A 347 -0.34 5.63 -5.75
CA THR A 347 -1.12 5.98 -4.55
C THR A 347 -2.60 5.64 -4.74
N PRO A 348 -3.40 5.51 -3.66
CA PRO A 348 -4.85 5.32 -3.78
C PRO A 348 -5.53 6.45 -4.59
N GLN A 349 -5.08 7.71 -4.40
CA GLN A 349 -5.58 8.86 -5.13
C GLN A 349 -5.32 8.75 -6.64
N TRP A 350 -4.07 8.38 -7.01
CA TRP A 350 -3.69 8.19 -8.39
C TRP A 350 -4.48 7.06 -9.04
N LEU A 351 -4.58 5.90 -8.39
CA LEU A 351 -5.37 4.77 -8.89
C LEU A 351 -6.85 5.13 -9.10
N ALA A 352 -7.46 5.86 -8.16
CA ALA A 352 -8.84 6.30 -8.28
C ALA A 352 -9.07 7.27 -9.46
N SER A 353 -8.03 7.98 -9.91
CA SER A 353 -8.11 8.91 -11.04
C SER A 353 -8.02 8.22 -12.42
N LEU A 354 -7.63 6.95 -12.48
CA LEU A 354 -7.36 6.23 -13.72
C LEU A 354 -8.62 5.53 -14.24
N LYS A 355 -9.10 5.94 -15.42
CA LYS A 355 -10.31 5.37 -16.04
C LYS A 355 -10.08 3.97 -16.63
N ASP A 356 -8.97 3.75 -17.33
CA ASP A 356 -8.74 2.54 -18.15
C ASP A 356 -7.73 1.57 -17.53
N TYR A 357 -7.45 1.74 -16.22
CA TYR A 357 -6.40 0.98 -15.54
C TYR A 357 -6.65 -0.52 -15.56
N GLN A 358 -7.85 -0.96 -15.17
CA GLN A 358 -8.22 -2.37 -15.12
C GLN A 358 -8.31 -3.01 -16.52
N GLU A 359 -8.83 -2.27 -17.51
CA GLU A 359 -8.90 -2.73 -18.89
C GLU A 359 -7.50 -2.93 -19.47
N THR A 360 -6.63 -1.92 -19.28
CA THR A 360 -5.22 -1.99 -19.72
C THR A 360 -4.50 -3.16 -19.08
N GLN A 361 -4.72 -3.40 -17.79
CA GLN A 361 -4.13 -4.55 -17.09
C GLN A 361 -4.56 -5.88 -17.75
N LYS A 362 -5.86 -6.08 -17.98
CA LYS A 362 -6.39 -7.31 -18.61
C LYS A 362 -5.81 -7.53 -20.01
N GLU A 363 -5.68 -6.45 -20.80
CA GLU A 363 -5.08 -6.52 -22.14
C GLU A 363 -3.60 -6.94 -22.08
N LEU A 364 -2.81 -6.33 -21.20
CA LEU A 364 -1.38 -6.66 -21.04
C LEU A 364 -1.18 -8.10 -20.54
N GLU A 365 -1.98 -8.54 -19.56
CA GLU A 365 -1.95 -9.91 -19.07
C GLU A 365 -2.32 -10.93 -20.15
N LYS A 366 -3.29 -10.61 -21.00
CA LYS A 366 -3.68 -11.44 -22.14
C LYS A 366 -2.51 -11.58 -23.12
N ILE A 367 -1.88 -10.45 -23.50
CA ILE A 367 -0.73 -10.44 -24.41
C ILE A 367 0.41 -11.30 -23.87
N LEU A 368 0.73 -11.22 -22.57
CA LEU A 368 1.80 -12.00 -21.96
C LEU A 368 1.49 -13.50 -21.97
N ARG A 369 0.23 -13.88 -21.72
CA ARG A 369 -0.19 -15.30 -21.69
C ARG A 369 -0.26 -15.92 -23.10
N GLU A 370 -0.70 -15.16 -24.10
CA GLU A 370 -0.88 -15.64 -25.47
C GLU A 370 0.42 -15.62 -26.31
N GLY A 371 1.42 -14.87 -25.86
CA GLY A 371 2.64 -14.58 -26.66
C GLY A 371 3.66 -15.71 -26.77
N GLY A 372 3.40 -16.91 -26.26
CA GLY A 372 4.22 -18.06 -26.57
C GLY A 372 5.10 -18.63 -25.48
N VAL A 373 4.64 -18.59 -24.23
CA VAL A 373 5.15 -19.52 -23.21
C VAL A 373 4.64 -20.92 -23.59
N LYS A 374 5.45 -21.67 -24.31
CA LYS A 374 5.22 -23.10 -24.60
C LYS A 374 5.60 -23.96 -23.41
#